data_56a5a2629bdd1ef614f42a997098531c
#
_entry.id   56a5a2629bdd1ef614f42a997098531c
#
_cell.length_a   1.000
_cell.length_b   1.000
_cell.length_c   1.000
_cell.angle_alpha   90.00
_cell.angle_beta   90.00
_cell.angle_gamma   90.00
#
_symmetry.space_group_name_H-M   'P 1'
#
loop_
_entity.id
_entity.type
_entity.pdbx_description
1 polymer ?
#
loop_
_entity_poly.entity_id
_entity_poly.type
_entity_poly.pdbx_seq_one_letter_code
_entity_poly.pdbx_strand_id
1 'polypeptide(L)'
;MEKIIQAIKEHSTFYIFGHVDPDGDCIGSQLALARFLTQLGKQTSLYSKGKFERLEIQRFQSQFAHSFAPADKEGIVIIVDCSTPERTGFENEGIDKFPTIVIDHHSAGEVFGDFRYVRPQASACTMLILDLIEAMGKKPSKEVAELLMLGLCTDTGFFKHLTETGAPAFEAAAKLTAYGASPNKIYFDVNGNKKAATLKLISQALDRATLYLDGRLIITYETLKDYETIPRECRDIDTVYPLLLATEGVQVAASVKEDDPDKVTVGLRTRCDTIDLGAAAALLGGGGHKKAAGFKIMNSNAEAVVKLLVEHFSKILV
;
A
#
# COMPACT_ATOMS: atom_id res chain seq x y z
N MET A 1 13.53 10.95 18.73
CA MET A 1 12.38 11.87 18.87
C MET A 1 12.83 13.29 19.20
N GLU A 2 13.52 13.56 20.31
CA GLU A 2 13.90 14.91 20.75
C GLU A 2 14.67 15.73 19.69
N LYS A 3 15.66 15.12 19.02
CA LYS A 3 16.42 15.78 17.95
C LYS A 3 15.52 16.16 16.76
N ILE A 4 14.53 15.34 16.41
CA ILE A 4 13.56 15.65 15.34
C ILE A 4 12.68 16.84 15.76
N ILE A 5 12.18 16.83 17.00
CA ILE A 5 11.40 17.95 17.53
C ILE A 5 12.22 19.24 17.52
N GLN A 6 13.50 19.17 17.87
CA GLN A 6 14.39 20.33 17.84
C GLN A 6 14.59 20.83 16.39
N ALA A 7 14.88 19.93 15.45
CA ALA A 7 15.01 20.30 14.03
C ALA A 7 13.71 20.93 13.48
N ILE A 8 12.54 20.41 13.85
CA ILE A 8 11.25 21.02 13.48
C ILE A 8 11.10 22.45 14.05
N LYS A 9 11.58 22.70 15.28
CA LYS A 9 11.53 24.05 15.87
C LYS A 9 12.45 25.03 15.16
N GLU A 10 13.64 24.60 14.78
CA GLU A 10 14.70 25.44 14.21
C GLU A 10 14.48 25.80 12.74
N HIS A 11 13.87 24.92 11.94
CA HIS A 11 13.63 25.17 10.52
C HIS A 11 12.23 25.74 10.26
N SER A 12 12.10 26.48 9.18
CA SER A 12 10.85 27.11 8.74
C SER A 12 10.25 26.46 7.51
N THR A 13 11.06 25.77 6.69
CA THR A 13 10.67 25.18 5.40
C THR A 13 10.93 23.67 5.38
N PHE A 14 9.94 22.89 4.95
CA PHE A 14 9.98 21.42 4.97
C PHE A 14 9.59 20.86 3.60
N TYR A 15 10.43 19.97 3.08
CA TYR A 15 10.23 19.23 1.84
C TYR A 15 9.93 17.78 2.18
N ILE A 16 8.69 17.32 1.93
CA ILE A 16 8.19 16.04 2.43
C ILE A 16 8.03 15.05 1.28
N PHE A 17 8.71 13.91 1.40
CA PHE A 17 8.77 12.84 0.40
C PHE A 17 8.23 11.54 0.97
N GLY A 18 7.71 10.70 0.10
CA GLY A 18 7.38 9.30 0.36
C GLY A 18 7.88 8.41 -0.78
N HIS A 19 7.47 7.15 -0.81
CA HIS A 19 7.90 6.20 -1.85
C HIS A 19 7.16 6.35 -3.19
N VAL A 20 7.76 5.83 -4.28
CA VAL A 20 7.27 5.96 -5.68
C VAL A 20 5.99 5.19 -5.98
N ASP A 21 5.61 4.19 -5.18
CA ASP A 21 4.35 3.45 -5.32
C ASP A 21 3.38 3.85 -4.21
N PRO A 22 2.88 5.12 -4.21
CA PRO A 22 2.22 5.69 -3.05
C PRO A 22 0.96 4.91 -2.69
N ASP A 23 0.79 4.67 -1.41
CA ASP A 23 -0.40 4.09 -0.82
C ASP A 23 -1.03 5.01 0.24
N GLY A 24 -2.02 4.50 0.96
CA GLY A 24 -2.72 5.30 1.96
C GLY A 24 -1.85 5.68 3.16
N ASP A 25 -0.87 4.84 3.56
CA ASP A 25 0.03 5.17 4.67
C ASP A 25 1.07 6.21 4.27
N CYS A 26 1.68 6.04 3.09
CA CYS A 26 2.62 6.99 2.54
C CYS A 26 1.99 8.39 2.36
N ILE A 27 0.84 8.47 1.67
CA ILE A 27 0.16 9.74 1.40
C ILE A 27 -0.48 10.32 2.66
N GLY A 28 -1.06 9.46 3.51
CA GLY A 28 -1.61 9.86 4.81
C GLY A 28 -0.54 10.47 5.72
N SER A 29 0.64 9.87 5.80
CA SER A 29 1.78 10.36 6.57
C SER A 29 2.29 11.71 6.04
N GLN A 30 2.51 11.83 4.73
CA GLN A 30 2.96 13.08 4.12
C GLN A 30 1.98 14.23 4.34
N LEU A 31 0.69 14.01 4.05
CA LEU A 31 -0.34 15.03 4.19
C LEU A 31 -0.58 15.41 5.65
N ALA A 32 -0.69 14.43 6.55
CA ALA A 32 -0.88 14.69 7.96
C ALA A 32 0.25 15.53 8.55
N LEU A 33 1.50 15.16 8.23
CA LEU A 33 2.67 15.91 8.67
C LEU A 33 2.70 17.32 8.09
N ALA A 34 2.42 17.48 6.79
CA ALA A 34 2.37 18.79 6.16
C ALA A 34 1.30 19.70 6.78
N ARG A 35 0.08 19.17 7.00
CA ARG A 35 -1.01 19.92 7.66
C ARG A 35 -0.63 20.35 9.07
N PHE A 36 -0.04 19.41 9.83
CA PHE A 36 0.41 19.69 11.19
C PHE A 36 1.50 20.77 11.23
N LEU A 37 2.52 20.67 10.38
CA LEU A 37 3.59 21.67 10.31
C LEU A 37 3.07 23.05 9.87
N THR A 38 2.13 23.08 8.92
CA THR A 38 1.47 24.33 8.49
C THR A 38 0.69 24.97 9.64
N GLN A 39 0.01 24.18 10.49
CA GLN A 39 -0.65 24.68 11.71
C GLN A 39 0.33 25.26 12.73
N LEU A 40 1.62 24.88 12.66
CA LEU A 40 2.69 25.48 13.45
C LEU A 40 3.32 26.71 12.78
N GLY A 41 2.76 27.20 11.66
CA GLY A 41 3.29 28.34 10.90
C GLY A 41 4.50 28.00 10.01
N LYS A 42 4.75 26.72 9.75
CA LYS A 42 5.84 26.27 8.88
C LYS A 42 5.40 26.22 7.40
N GLN A 43 6.34 26.37 6.49
CA GLN A 43 6.13 26.17 5.05
C GLN A 43 6.38 24.71 4.69
N THR A 44 5.51 24.11 3.89
CA THR A 44 5.64 22.70 3.50
C THR A 44 5.41 22.54 2.00
N SER A 45 6.18 21.63 1.38
CA SER A 45 6.00 21.20 0.00
C SER A 45 5.99 19.67 -0.04
N LEU A 46 5.06 19.09 -0.80
CA LEU A 46 4.85 17.66 -0.92
C LEU A 46 5.37 17.15 -2.26
N TYR A 47 6.07 16.03 -2.26
CA TYR A 47 6.69 15.45 -3.44
C TYR A 47 6.35 13.96 -3.58
N SER A 48 5.97 13.54 -4.80
CA SER A 48 5.80 12.13 -5.17
C SER A 48 6.02 11.96 -6.67
N LYS A 49 6.83 10.97 -7.06
CA LYS A 49 7.03 10.55 -8.47
C LYS A 49 5.99 9.54 -8.91
N GLY A 50 5.29 8.93 -7.97
CA GLY A 50 4.38 7.84 -8.23
C GLY A 50 3.07 8.26 -8.88
N LYS A 51 2.42 7.27 -9.48
CA LYS A 51 1.04 7.39 -9.93
C LYS A 51 0.10 7.09 -8.77
N PHE A 52 -0.92 7.92 -8.60
CA PHE A 52 -1.94 7.75 -7.57
C PHE A 52 -3.04 6.80 -8.10
N GLU A 53 -2.69 5.52 -8.25
CA GLU A 53 -3.58 4.51 -8.87
C GLU A 53 -4.69 4.04 -7.92
N ARG A 54 -4.45 4.08 -6.61
CA ARG A 54 -5.43 3.66 -5.59
C ARG A 54 -6.50 4.74 -5.39
N LEU A 55 -7.77 4.35 -5.42
CA LEU A 55 -8.93 5.26 -5.40
C LEU A 55 -8.92 6.22 -4.21
N GLU A 56 -8.54 5.73 -3.03
CA GLU A 56 -8.55 6.49 -1.78
C GLU A 56 -7.55 7.64 -1.76
N ILE A 57 -6.49 7.57 -2.57
CA ILE A 57 -5.45 8.61 -2.63
C ILE A 57 -5.53 9.49 -3.88
N GLN A 58 -6.23 9.09 -4.95
CA GLN A 58 -6.29 9.82 -6.22
C GLN A 58 -6.65 11.31 -6.05
N ARG A 59 -7.58 11.60 -5.14
CA ARG A 59 -8.04 12.98 -4.84
C ARG A 59 -6.94 13.91 -4.34
N PHE A 60 -5.82 13.37 -3.88
CA PHE A 60 -4.71 14.16 -3.34
C PHE A 60 -3.61 14.45 -4.34
N GLN A 61 -3.60 13.81 -5.52
CA GLN A 61 -2.52 13.88 -6.51
C GLN A 61 -2.11 15.30 -6.85
N SER A 62 -3.08 16.23 -7.01
CA SER A 62 -2.81 17.63 -7.38
C SER A 62 -2.05 18.43 -6.31
N GLN A 63 -1.87 17.90 -5.11
CA GLN A 63 -1.12 18.53 -4.02
C GLN A 63 0.38 18.20 -4.04
N PHE A 64 0.80 17.30 -4.93
CA PHE A 64 2.18 16.79 -4.99
C PHE A 64 2.90 17.27 -6.24
N ALA A 65 4.14 17.73 -6.05
CA ALA A 65 5.03 18.02 -7.15
C ALA A 65 5.79 16.76 -7.60
N HIS A 66 6.08 16.67 -8.89
CA HIS A 66 6.78 15.53 -9.50
C HIS A 66 8.26 15.80 -9.78
N SER A 67 8.74 16.99 -9.48
CA SER A 67 10.15 17.39 -9.57
C SER A 67 10.54 18.22 -8.37
N PHE A 68 11.74 18.01 -7.85
CA PHE A 68 12.24 18.74 -6.70
C PHE A 68 12.82 20.09 -7.12
N ALA A 69 12.15 21.16 -6.72
CA ALA A 69 12.59 22.54 -6.96
C ALA A 69 12.50 23.32 -5.64
N PRO A 70 13.53 23.21 -4.77
CA PRO A 70 13.49 23.85 -3.46
C PRO A 70 13.56 25.36 -3.58
N ALA A 71 12.60 26.04 -2.96
CA ALA A 71 12.56 27.50 -2.90
C ALA A 71 13.52 28.08 -1.83
N ASP A 72 13.80 27.30 -0.79
CA ASP A 72 14.64 27.68 0.34
C ASP A 72 15.79 26.70 0.50
N LYS A 73 17.03 27.18 0.47
CA LYS A 73 18.25 26.38 0.63
C LYS A 73 18.55 26.00 2.09
N GLU A 74 17.92 26.65 3.04
CA GLU A 74 18.01 26.38 4.47
C GLU A 74 16.86 25.44 4.94
N GLY A 75 16.07 24.91 4.02
CA GLY A 75 15.00 23.96 4.31
C GLY A 75 15.53 22.61 4.77
N ILE A 76 14.63 21.77 5.28
CA ILE A 76 14.92 20.41 5.71
C ILE A 76 14.05 19.40 4.95
N VAL A 77 14.63 18.28 4.55
CA VAL A 77 13.95 17.16 3.91
C VAL A 77 13.36 16.25 5.00
N ILE A 78 12.12 15.83 4.81
CA ILE A 78 11.51 14.76 5.61
C ILE A 78 11.09 13.64 4.66
N ILE A 79 11.60 12.44 4.90
CA ILE A 79 11.23 11.23 4.16
C ILE A 79 10.37 10.36 5.08
N VAL A 80 9.15 10.07 4.66
CA VAL A 80 8.21 9.24 5.42
C VAL A 80 7.91 7.94 4.68
N ASP A 81 7.72 6.86 5.42
CA ASP A 81 7.27 5.56 4.91
C ASP A 81 8.15 5.05 3.76
N CYS A 82 9.45 5.15 3.91
CA CYS A 82 10.38 4.85 2.83
C CYS A 82 11.68 4.25 3.38
N SER A 83 11.95 3.01 3.01
CA SER A 83 13.06 2.21 3.54
C SER A 83 14.43 2.51 2.94
N THR A 84 14.48 3.18 1.78
CA THR A 84 15.73 3.63 1.14
C THR A 84 15.51 4.96 0.38
N PRO A 85 16.56 5.77 0.14
CA PRO A 85 16.45 7.01 -0.61
C PRO A 85 15.95 6.83 -2.04
N GLU A 86 16.38 5.75 -2.72
CA GLU A 86 16.01 5.45 -4.11
C GLU A 86 14.51 5.23 -4.26
N ARG A 87 13.87 4.67 -3.23
CA ARG A 87 12.41 4.48 -3.26
C ARG A 87 11.62 5.78 -3.30
N THR A 88 12.23 6.92 -3.01
CA THR A 88 11.58 8.21 -3.21
C THR A 88 11.45 8.57 -4.69
N GLY A 89 12.35 8.08 -5.56
CA GLY A 89 12.51 8.45 -6.96
C GLY A 89 13.13 9.83 -7.17
N PHE A 90 13.62 10.49 -6.11
CA PHE A 90 14.24 11.82 -6.15
C PHE A 90 15.72 11.81 -5.78
N GLU A 91 16.35 10.66 -5.63
CA GLU A 91 17.75 10.50 -5.20
C GLU A 91 18.75 11.26 -6.07
N ASN A 92 18.42 11.49 -7.34
CA ASN A 92 19.27 12.22 -8.28
C ASN A 92 18.88 13.71 -8.43
N GLU A 93 17.94 14.22 -7.64
CA GLU A 93 17.47 15.61 -7.73
C GLU A 93 18.04 16.51 -6.64
N GLY A 94 19.06 16.04 -5.89
CA GLY A 94 19.77 16.83 -4.90
C GLY A 94 19.08 16.95 -3.55
N ILE A 95 18.21 16.00 -3.20
CA ILE A 95 17.61 15.93 -1.85
C ILE A 95 18.67 15.66 -0.78
N ASP A 96 19.75 14.97 -1.13
CA ASP A 96 20.93 14.67 -0.32
C ASP A 96 21.74 15.89 0.14
N LYS A 97 21.48 17.06 -0.46
CA LYS A 97 22.11 18.34 -0.08
C LYS A 97 21.45 19.01 1.13
N PHE A 98 20.34 18.46 1.61
CA PHE A 98 19.57 19.00 2.72
C PHE A 98 19.68 18.12 3.96
N PRO A 99 19.68 18.70 5.17
CA PRO A 99 19.49 17.92 6.38
C PRO A 99 18.21 17.07 6.25
N THR A 100 18.28 15.78 6.59
CA THR A 100 17.21 14.84 6.31
C THR A 100 16.70 14.16 7.58
N ILE A 101 15.39 14.23 7.78
CA ILE A 101 14.65 13.47 8.79
C ILE A 101 14.03 12.25 8.11
N VAL A 102 14.16 11.05 8.72
CA VAL A 102 13.51 9.82 8.27
C VAL A 102 12.55 9.35 9.34
N ILE A 103 11.28 9.14 8.95
CA ILE A 103 10.23 8.56 9.80
C ILE A 103 9.67 7.35 9.06
N ASP A 104 9.93 6.14 9.58
CA ASP A 104 9.62 4.91 8.86
C ASP A 104 9.34 3.74 9.81
N HIS A 105 8.55 2.76 9.33
CA HIS A 105 8.23 1.54 10.05
C HIS A 105 8.74 0.26 9.37
N HIS A 106 9.41 0.36 8.23
CA HIS A 106 9.94 -0.81 7.55
C HIS A 106 11.09 -1.44 8.34
N SER A 107 11.10 -2.79 8.40
CA SER A 107 12.16 -3.58 9.06
C SER A 107 13.40 -3.77 8.19
N ALA A 108 13.23 -3.69 6.86
CA ALA A 108 14.30 -3.82 5.87
C ALA A 108 14.60 -2.45 5.26
N GLY A 109 15.82 -2.26 4.75
CA GLY A 109 16.23 -1.03 4.08
C GLY A 109 17.59 -0.55 4.57
N GLU A 110 17.92 0.69 4.25
CA GLU A 110 19.19 1.30 4.55
C GLU A 110 19.14 2.24 5.75
N VAL A 111 20.31 2.44 6.36
CA VAL A 111 20.49 3.46 7.41
C VAL A 111 20.89 4.77 6.74
N PHE A 112 19.95 5.71 6.59
CA PHE A 112 20.17 7.02 5.97
C PHE A 112 19.47 8.14 6.75
N GLY A 113 19.78 9.40 6.41
CA GLY A 113 19.26 10.60 7.06
C GLY A 113 19.98 10.97 8.35
N ASP A 114 19.96 12.25 8.69
CA ASP A 114 20.66 12.82 9.86
C ASP A 114 19.89 12.59 11.16
N PHE A 115 18.56 12.57 11.06
CA PHE A 115 17.65 12.34 12.17
C PHE A 115 16.70 11.21 11.82
N ARG A 116 16.59 10.21 12.71
CA ARG A 116 15.80 9.00 12.41
C ARG A 116 14.82 8.67 13.53
N TYR A 117 13.58 8.39 13.14
CA TYR A 117 12.57 7.76 13.99
C TYR A 117 11.98 6.58 13.23
N VAL A 118 12.66 5.44 13.35
CA VAL A 118 12.30 4.19 12.68
C VAL A 118 11.86 3.18 13.72
N ARG A 119 10.66 2.61 13.53
CA ARG A 119 10.03 1.67 14.47
C ARG A 119 9.41 0.48 13.70
N PRO A 120 10.16 -0.60 13.46
CA PRO A 120 9.65 -1.77 12.73
C PRO A 120 8.46 -2.48 13.38
N GLN A 121 8.19 -2.19 14.65
CA GLN A 121 7.06 -2.76 15.37
C GLN A 121 5.76 -1.96 15.18
N ALA A 122 5.84 -0.75 14.62
CA ALA A 122 4.66 0.04 14.30
C ALA A 122 3.94 -0.57 13.09
N SER A 123 2.63 -0.62 13.16
CA SER A 123 1.80 -1.22 12.11
C SER A 123 1.55 -0.26 10.92
N ALA A 124 2.00 0.98 11.02
CA ALA A 124 1.89 2.00 9.98
C ALA A 124 2.82 3.19 10.32
N CYS A 125 3.33 3.90 9.30
CA CYS A 125 4.13 5.11 9.48
C CYS A 125 3.29 6.25 10.08
N THR A 126 2.00 6.32 9.77
CA THR A 126 1.05 7.29 10.37
C THR A 126 0.98 7.21 11.88
N MET A 127 1.22 6.05 12.50
CA MET A 127 1.35 5.95 13.97
C MET A 127 2.54 6.75 14.50
N LEU A 128 3.66 6.74 13.78
CA LEU A 128 4.87 7.48 14.16
C LEU A 128 4.69 9.00 14.02
N ILE A 129 3.88 9.42 13.03
CA ILE A 129 3.49 10.83 12.90
C ILE A 129 2.58 11.24 14.07
N LEU A 130 1.65 10.39 14.50
CA LEU A 130 0.84 10.64 15.70
C LEU A 130 1.71 10.78 16.94
N ASP A 131 2.67 9.86 17.13
CA ASP A 131 3.62 9.92 18.27
C ASP A 131 4.43 11.22 18.26
N LEU A 132 4.88 11.69 17.08
CA LEU A 132 5.60 12.94 16.92
C LEU A 132 4.73 14.14 17.36
N ILE A 133 3.48 14.20 16.90
CA ILE A 133 2.53 15.26 17.25
C ILE A 133 2.31 15.30 18.76
N GLU A 134 2.06 14.14 19.38
CA GLU A 134 1.83 14.01 20.82
C GLU A 134 3.10 14.36 21.63
N ALA A 135 4.29 13.94 21.17
CA ALA A 135 5.57 14.26 21.80
C ALA A 135 5.90 15.78 21.75
N MET A 136 5.36 16.50 20.77
CA MET A 136 5.43 17.96 20.72
C MET A 136 4.40 18.64 21.65
N GLY A 137 3.65 17.88 22.45
CA GLY A 137 2.62 18.40 23.35
C GLY A 137 1.39 18.94 22.61
N LYS A 138 1.15 18.47 21.39
CA LYS A 138 0.02 18.90 20.53
C LYS A 138 -0.97 17.77 20.32
N LYS A 139 -2.14 18.13 19.81
CA LYS A 139 -3.18 17.19 19.38
C LYS A 139 -3.43 17.38 17.89
N PRO A 140 -3.64 16.29 17.11
CA PRO A 140 -4.04 16.42 15.73
C PRO A 140 -5.38 17.16 15.60
N SER A 141 -5.51 18.01 14.57
CA SER A 141 -6.84 18.49 14.16
C SER A 141 -7.64 17.31 13.56
N LYS A 142 -8.94 17.49 13.42
CA LYS A 142 -9.80 16.47 12.79
C LYS A 142 -9.28 16.05 11.40
N GLU A 143 -8.86 17.00 10.56
CA GLU A 143 -8.29 16.74 9.25
C GLU A 143 -7.03 15.87 9.34
N VAL A 144 -6.10 16.24 10.23
CA VAL A 144 -4.87 15.45 10.47
C VAL A 144 -5.21 14.06 10.98
N ALA A 145 -6.15 13.94 11.91
CA ALA A 145 -6.58 12.65 12.45
C ALA A 145 -7.23 11.75 11.38
N GLU A 146 -8.01 12.30 10.46
CA GLU A 146 -8.58 11.55 9.32
C GLU A 146 -7.50 11.02 8.37
N LEU A 147 -6.45 11.82 8.08
CA LEU A 147 -5.31 11.40 7.25
C LEU A 147 -4.49 10.31 7.93
N LEU A 148 -4.23 10.44 9.23
CA LEU A 148 -3.53 9.41 10.01
C LEU A 148 -4.35 8.13 10.10
N MET A 149 -5.67 8.22 10.26
CA MET A 149 -6.57 7.06 10.25
C MET A 149 -6.58 6.37 8.87
N LEU A 150 -6.50 7.13 7.78
CA LEU A 150 -6.42 6.57 6.42
C LEU A 150 -5.20 5.64 6.30
N GLY A 151 -4.00 6.13 6.65
CA GLY A 151 -2.79 5.32 6.59
C GLY A 151 -2.84 4.11 7.50
N LEU A 152 -3.24 4.29 8.75
CA LEU A 152 -3.40 3.19 9.70
C LEU A 152 -4.35 2.10 9.17
N CYS A 153 -5.49 2.49 8.60
CA CYS A 153 -6.47 1.53 8.08
C CYS A 153 -5.98 0.83 6.81
N THR A 154 -5.31 1.52 5.90
CA THR A 154 -4.83 0.92 4.65
C THR A 154 -3.70 -0.05 4.90
N ASP A 155 -2.72 0.29 5.72
CA ASP A 155 -1.56 -0.54 5.97
C ASP A 155 -1.89 -1.77 6.83
N THR A 156 -2.78 -1.63 7.81
CA THR A 156 -3.30 -2.76 8.59
C THR A 156 -4.40 -3.55 7.87
N GLY A 157 -4.84 -3.12 6.69
CA GLY A 157 -5.97 -3.71 5.97
C GLY A 157 -7.25 -3.70 6.81
N PHE A 158 -7.55 -2.59 7.48
CA PHE A 158 -8.61 -2.49 8.48
C PHE A 158 -8.44 -3.51 9.61
N PHE A 159 -7.21 -3.59 10.15
CA PHE A 159 -6.81 -4.43 11.30
C PHE A 159 -6.78 -5.94 11.02
N LYS A 160 -7.14 -6.41 9.82
CA LYS A 160 -7.13 -7.85 9.47
C LYS A 160 -5.72 -8.44 9.36
N HIS A 161 -4.68 -7.61 9.20
CA HIS A 161 -3.28 -8.04 9.10
C HIS A 161 -2.54 -8.01 10.44
N LEU A 162 -3.20 -7.51 11.50
CA LEU A 162 -2.61 -7.48 12.83
C LEU A 162 -2.54 -8.89 13.42
N THR A 163 -1.49 -9.10 14.21
CA THR A 163 -1.28 -10.29 15.03
C THR A 163 -1.55 -9.96 16.51
N GLU A 164 -1.17 -10.85 17.42
CA GLU A 164 -1.27 -10.65 18.88
C GLU A 164 -0.49 -9.43 19.39
N THR A 165 0.43 -8.89 18.60
CA THR A 165 1.19 -7.66 18.93
C THR A 165 0.51 -6.37 18.45
N GLY A 166 -0.69 -6.48 17.89
CA GLY A 166 -1.40 -5.37 17.23
C GLY A 166 -2.08 -4.36 18.17
N ALA A 167 -2.03 -4.54 19.49
CA ALA A 167 -2.69 -3.64 20.46
C ALA A 167 -2.37 -2.14 20.24
N PRO A 168 -1.11 -1.71 19.94
CA PRO A 168 -0.81 -0.30 19.71
C PRO A 168 -1.58 0.33 18.53
N ALA A 169 -1.91 -0.46 17.49
CA ALA A 169 -2.71 0.03 16.36
C ALA A 169 -4.15 0.35 16.76
N PHE A 170 -4.76 -0.47 17.62
CA PHE A 170 -6.09 -0.18 18.18
C PHE A 170 -6.07 1.04 19.12
N GLU A 171 -5.02 1.21 19.91
CA GLU A 171 -4.84 2.40 20.76
C GLU A 171 -4.72 3.67 19.91
N ALA A 172 -3.92 3.62 18.82
CA ALA A 172 -3.82 4.73 17.87
C ALA A 172 -5.18 5.03 17.22
N ALA A 173 -5.92 4.00 16.77
CA ALA A 173 -7.27 4.18 16.21
C ALA A 173 -8.25 4.81 17.21
N ALA A 174 -8.22 4.40 18.47
CA ALA A 174 -9.05 4.98 19.52
C ALA A 174 -8.73 6.47 19.72
N LYS A 175 -7.44 6.84 19.80
CA LYS A 175 -6.99 8.23 19.90
C LYS A 175 -7.44 9.06 18.69
N LEU A 176 -7.20 8.55 17.47
CA LEU A 176 -7.58 9.25 16.24
C LEU A 176 -9.09 9.47 16.16
N THR A 177 -9.89 8.49 16.61
CA THR A 177 -11.35 8.62 16.70
C THR A 177 -11.73 9.69 17.73
N ALA A 178 -11.06 9.75 18.87
CA ALA A 178 -11.27 10.79 19.88
C ALA A 178 -10.90 12.21 19.35
N TYR A 179 -9.96 12.30 18.40
CA TYR A 179 -9.62 13.54 17.70
C TYR A 179 -10.56 13.84 16.50
N GLY A 180 -11.59 13.02 16.30
CA GLY A 180 -12.66 13.28 15.33
C GLY A 180 -12.53 12.57 14.00
N ALA A 181 -11.56 11.67 13.82
CA ALA A 181 -11.53 10.79 12.66
C ALA A 181 -12.73 9.83 12.66
N SER A 182 -13.30 9.58 11.48
CA SER A 182 -14.41 8.64 11.32
C SER A 182 -13.95 7.35 10.64
N PRO A 183 -13.80 6.23 11.38
CA PRO A 183 -13.46 4.94 10.79
C PRO A 183 -14.43 4.51 9.67
N ASN A 184 -15.72 4.78 9.86
CA ASN A 184 -16.75 4.51 8.85
C ASN A 184 -16.49 5.27 7.54
N LYS A 185 -16.21 6.59 7.62
CA LYS A 185 -15.89 7.40 6.44
C LYS A 185 -14.65 6.85 5.73
N ILE A 186 -13.58 6.54 6.48
CA ILE A 186 -12.35 5.97 5.92
C ILE A 186 -12.62 4.62 5.25
N TYR A 187 -13.44 3.77 5.88
CA TYR A 187 -13.83 2.49 5.27
C TYR A 187 -14.47 2.67 3.91
N PHE A 188 -15.42 3.59 3.78
CA PHE A 188 -16.09 3.87 2.51
C PHE A 188 -15.19 4.61 1.52
N ASP A 189 -14.26 5.46 1.97
CA ASP A 189 -13.27 6.10 1.11
C ASP A 189 -12.35 5.05 0.45
N VAL A 190 -11.95 4.00 1.19
CA VAL A 190 -11.05 2.93 0.71
C VAL A 190 -11.80 1.82 -0.04
N ASN A 191 -12.91 1.33 0.48
CA ASN A 191 -13.60 0.14 -0.03
C ASN A 191 -14.88 0.45 -0.80
N GLY A 192 -15.37 1.68 -0.72
CA GLY A 192 -16.59 2.13 -1.39
C GLY A 192 -16.33 2.70 -2.78
N ASN A 193 -17.33 3.41 -3.29
CA ASN A 193 -17.27 4.15 -4.58
C ASN A 193 -16.95 3.30 -5.81
N LYS A 194 -17.12 1.97 -5.71
CA LYS A 194 -16.92 1.05 -6.83
C LYS A 194 -17.95 1.31 -7.92
N LYS A 195 -17.48 1.38 -9.17
CA LYS A 195 -18.39 1.47 -10.33
C LYS A 195 -19.26 0.22 -10.41
N ALA A 196 -20.51 0.34 -10.89
CA ALA A 196 -21.36 -0.83 -11.13
C ALA A 196 -20.70 -1.85 -12.08
N ALA A 197 -19.90 -1.40 -13.03
CA ALA A 197 -19.12 -2.21 -13.93
C ALA A 197 -18.05 -3.05 -13.18
N THR A 198 -17.40 -2.48 -12.16
CA THR A 198 -16.47 -3.20 -11.27
C THR A 198 -17.17 -4.35 -10.54
N LEU A 199 -18.38 -4.11 -10.02
CA LEU A 199 -19.16 -5.15 -9.35
C LEU A 199 -19.55 -6.29 -10.30
N LYS A 200 -19.80 -5.98 -11.59
CA LYS A 200 -20.03 -7.01 -12.62
C LYS A 200 -18.79 -7.87 -12.86
N LEU A 201 -17.60 -7.27 -12.98
CA LEU A 201 -16.35 -8.05 -13.12
C LEU A 201 -16.09 -8.92 -11.89
N ILE A 202 -16.30 -8.40 -10.69
CA ILE A 202 -16.19 -9.18 -9.44
C ILE A 202 -17.17 -10.36 -9.47
N SER A 203 -18.42 -10.12 -9.85
CA SER A 203 -19.44 -11.19 -9.96
C SER A 203 -19.03 -12.26 -10.96
N GLN A 204 -18.54 -11.89 -12.15
CA GLN A 204 -18.05 -12.83 -13.16
C GLN A 204 -16.83 -13.62 -12.67
N ALA A 205 -15.89 -12.96 -11.98
CA ALA A 205 -14.74 -13.63 -11.40
C ALA A 205 -15.14 -14.66 -10.34
N LEU A 206 -16.12 -14.36 -9.50
CA LEU A 206 -16.62 -15.27 -8.49
C LEU A 206 -17.42 -16.45 -9.11
N ASP A 207 -18.24 -16.18 -10.14
CA ASP A 207 -18.99 -17.21 -10.85
C ASP A 207 -18.09 -18.24 -11.55
N ARG A 208 -16.93 -17.79 -12.05
CA ARG A 208 -15.91 -18.64 -12.69
C ARG A 208 -14.95 -19.31 -11.72
N ALA A 209 -15.00 -18.96 -10.44
CA ALA A 209 -14.09 -19.50 -9.44
C ALA A 209 -14.32 -21.02 -9.30
N THR A 210 -13.28 -21.79 -9.60
CA THR A 210 -13.35 -23.25 -9.61
C THR A 210 -12.32 -23.82 -8.65
N LEU A 211 -12.75 -24.82 -7.86
CA LEU A 211 -11.93 -25.55 -6.91
C LEU A 211 -11.18 -26.69 -7.60
N TYR A 212 -9.90 -26.85 -7.29
CA TYR A 212 -9.01 -27.90 -7.76
C TYR A 212 -8.25 -28.50 -6.58
N LEU A 213 -7.62 -29.65 -6.80
CA LEU A 213 -6.74 -30.33 -5.84
C LEU A 213 -7.42 -30.55 -4.47
N ASP A 214 -8.59 -31.19 -4.52
CA ASP A 214 -9.42 -31.47 -3.34
C ASP A 214 -9.80 -30.22 -2.55
N GLY A 215 -10.04 -29.10 -3.26
CA GLY A 215 -10.48 -27.83 -2.68
C GLY A 215 -9.36 -26.94 -2.15
N ARG A 216 -8.08 -27.34 -2.27
CA ARG A 216 -6.95 -26.57 -1.76
C ARG A 216 -6.50 -25.43 -2.66
N LEU A 217 -6.80 -25.49 -3.96
CA LEU A 217 -6.52 -24.45 -4.94
C LEU A 217 -7.84 -23.94 -5.51
N ILE A 218 -8.04 -22.64 -5.49
CA ILE A 218 -9.14 -21.97 -6.20
C ILE A 218 -8.59 -21.08 -7.31
N ILE A 219 -9.12 -21.20 -8.51
CA ILE A 219 -8.70 -20.41 -9.66
C ILE A 219 -9.90 -19.68 -10.24
N THR A 220 -9.76 -18.39 -10.50
CA THR A 220 -10.67 -17.61 -11.33
C THR A 220 -9.94 -17.02 -12.54
N TYR A 221 -10.69 -16.59 -13.54
CA TYR A 221 -10.08 -15.99 -14.73
C TYR A 221 -10.93 -14.87 -15.34
N GLU A 222 -10.25 -13.96 -16.01
CA GLU A 222 -10.81 -12.89 -16.83
C GLU A 222 -10.26 -13.02 -18.26
N THR A 223 -11.13 -12.87 -19.26
CA THR A 223 -10.79 -12.98 -20.67
C THR A 223 -10.86 -11.63 -21.39
N LEU A 224 -10.25 -11.50 -22.56
CA LEU A 224 -10.38 -10.30 -23.38
C LEU A 224 -11.83 -9.93 -23.69
N LYS A 225 -12.70 -10.94 -23.83
CA LYS A 225 -14.12 -10.75 -24.10
C LYS A 225 -14.85 -9.98 -22.99
N ASP A 226 -14.42 -10.11 -21.75
CA ASP A 226 -15.01 -9.39 -20.63
C ASP A 226 -14.81 -7.88 -20.75
N TYR A 227 -13.74 -7.46 -21.43
CA TYR A 227 -13.37 -6.06 -21.65
C TYR A 227 -13.94 -5.43 -22.92
N GLU A 228 -14.66 -6.18 -23.73
CA GLU A 228 -15.42 -5.61 -24.84
C GLU A 228 -16.54 -4.68 -24.36
N THR A 229 -17.10 -4.95 -23.18
CA THR A 229 -18.22 -4.21 -22.61
C THR A 229 -17.90 -3.49 -21.30
N ILE A 230 -16.83 -3.88 -20.62
CA ILE A 230 -16.42 -3.33 -19.34
C ILE A 230 -14.97 -2.85 -19.43
N PRO A 231 -14.71 -1.53 -19.21
CA PRO A 231 -13.35 -1.00 -19.26
C PRO A 231 -12.39 -1.68 -18.27
N ARG A 232 -11.14 -1.86 -18.69
CA ARG A 232 -10.09 -2.53 -17.88
C ARG A 232 -9.79 -1.81 -16.55
N GLU A 233 -9.96 -0.50 -16.50
CA GLU A 233 -9.84 0.30 -15.27
C GLU A 233 -10.92 -0.03 -14.23
N CYS A 234 -11.92 -0.84 -14.59
CA CYS A 234 -12.91 -1.36 -13.64
C CYS A 234 -12.45 -2.65 -12.94
N ARG A 235 -11.26 -3.17 -13.24
CA ARG A 235 -10.68 -4.32 -12.54
C ARG A 235 -10.46 -4.02 -11.06
N ASP A 236 -10.80 -4.99 -10.22
CA ASP A 236 -10.57 -4.93 -8.77
C ASP A 236 -10.41 -6.35 -8.22
N ILE A 237 -9.33 -6.99 -8.65
CA ILE A 237 -9.05 -8.36 -8.21
C ILE A 237 -8.67 -8.45 -6.73
N ASP A 238 -8.18 -7.37 -6.14
CA ASP A 238 -7.82 -7.33 -4.73
C ASP A 238 -9.05 -7.47 -3.82
N THR A 239 -10.23 -7.06 -4.30
CA THR A 239 -11.51 -7.38 -3.63
C THR A 239 -11.90 -8.85 -3.77
N VAL A 240 -11.50 -9.54 -4.82
CA VAL A 240 -11.86 -10.95 -5.09
C VAL A 240 -11.01 -11.92 -4.26
N TYR A 241 -9.71 -11.69 -4.14
CA TYR A 241 -8.80 -12.61 -3.44
C TYR A 241 -9.24 -12.96 -2.00
N PRO A 242 -9.62 -12.00 -1.13
CA PRO A 242 -10.11 -12.32 0.20
C PRO A 242 -11.32 -13.24 0.21
N LEU A 243 -12.24 -13.09 -0.77
CA LEU A 243 -13.41 -13.92 -0.90
C LEU A 243 -13.04 -15.36 -1.33
N LEU A 244 -12.13 -15.49 -2.30
CA LEU A 244 -11.61 -16.80 -2.72
C LEU A 244 -10.90 -17.52 -1.58
N LEU A 245 -10.03 -16.81 -0.84
CA LEU A 245 -9.28 -17.36 0.30
C LEU A 245 -10.15 -17.63 1.55
N ALA A 246 -11.36 -17.10 1.62
CA ALA A 246 -12.32 -17.39 2.68
C ALA A 246 -13.07 -18.70 2.44
N THR A 247 -12.96 -19.31 1.25
CA THR A 247 -13.58 -20.59 0.94
C THR A 247 -12.93 -21.70 1.77
N GLU A 248 -13.76 -22.60 2.34
CA GLU A 248 -13.32 -23.70 3.18
C GLU A 248 -12.30 -24.59 2.45
N GLY A 249 -11.20 -24.94 3.11
CA GLY A 249 -10.14 -25.80 2.58
C GLY A 249 -9.15 -25.10 1.64
N VAL A 250 -9.44 -23.91 1.14
CA VAL A 250 -8.58 -23.20 0.19
C VAL A 250 -7.28 -22.72 0.86
N GLN A 251 -6.17 -23.11 0.28
CA GLN A 251 -4.82 -22.70 0.68
C GLN A 251 -4.23 -21.67 -0.28
N VAL A 252 -4.52 -21.79 -1.58
CA VAL A 252 -4.02 -20.88 -2.62
C VAL A 252 -5.17 -20.39 -3.49
N ALA A 253 -5.22 -19.08 -3.75
CA ALA A 253 -6.07 -18.46 -4.72
C ALA A 253 -5.25 -17.91 -5.89
N ALA A 254 -5.68 -18.22 -7.12
CA ALA A 254 -5.07 -17.73 -8.35
C ALA A 254 -6.08 -16.94 -9.19
N SER A 255 -5.62 -15.84 -9.77
CA SER A 255 -6.35 -15.08 -10.78
C SER A 255 -5.56 -15.12 -12.08
N VAL A 256 -6.19 -15.56 -13.15
CA VAL A 256 -5.63 -15.65 -14.50
C VAL A 256 -6.29 -14.58 -15.36
N LYS A 257 -5.52 -13.67 -15.95
CA LYS A 257 -6.03 -12.54 -16.72
C LYS A 257 -5.44 -12.50 -18.10
N GLU A 258 -6.28 -12.50 -19.13
CA GLU A 258 -5.84 -12.19 -20.49
C GLU A 258 -5.68 -10.67 -20.62
N ASP A 259 -4.43 -10.21 -20.69
CA ASP A 259 -4.12 -8.78 -20.87
C ASP A 259 -4.12 -8.37 -22.34
N ASP A 260 -3.61 -9.25 -23.20
CA ASP A 260 -3.51 -9.09 -24.65
C ASP A 260 -3.75 -10.46 -25.31
N PRO A 261 -3.98 -10.54 -26.64
CA PRO A 261 -4.25 -11.81 -27.34
C PRO A 261 -3.20 -12.90 -27.13
N ASP A 262 -1.99 -12.50 -26.81
CA ASP A 262 -0.83 -13.38 -26.63
C ASP A 262 -0.20 -13.28 -25.24
N LYS A 263 -0.87 -12.59 -24.28
CA LYS A 263 -0.31 -12.35 -22.95
C LYS A 263 -1.32 -12.61 -21.83
N VAL A 264 -0.96 -13.51 -20.95
CA VAL A 264 -1.71 -13.85 -19.74
C VAL A 264 -0.90 -13.47 -18.51
N THR A 265 -1.51 -12.73 -17.58
CA THR A 265 -0.93 -12.40 -16.26
C THR A 265 -1.61 -13.24 -15.18
N VAL A 266 -0.81 -13.81 -14.31
CA VAL A 266 -1.26 -14.60 -13.16
C VAL A 266 -0.90 -13.89 -11.88
N GLY A 267 -1.88 -13.76 -10.99
CA GLY A 267 -1.66 -13.35 -9.61
C GLY A 267 -1.99 -14.49 -8.65
N LEU A 268 -1.18 -14.64 -7.61
CA LEU A 268 -1.28 -15.70 -6.61
C LEU A 268 -1.37 -15.09 -5.22
N ARG A 269 -2.24 -15.65 -4.37
CA ARG A 269 -2.36 -15.27 -2.96
C ARG A 269 -2.51 -16.50 -2.08
N THR A 270 -1.93 -16.48 -0.86
CA THR A 270 -2.10 -17.51 0.15
C THR A 270 -2.18 -16.91 1.56
N ARG A 271 -2.88 -17.62 2.46
CA ARG A 271 -2.86 -17.36 3.91
C ARG A 271 -2.00 -18.38 4.68
N CYS A 272 -1.56 -19.45 4.01
CA CYS A 272 -0.75 -20.50 4.63
C CYS A 272 0.69 -20.07 4.82
N ASP A 273 1.23 -20.28 6.02
CA ASP A 273 2.63 -19.96 6.34
C ASP A 273 3.63 -20.98 5.77
N THR A 274 3.16 -22.17 5.44
CA THR A 274 3.98 -23.25 4.87
C THR A 274 4.21 -23.12 3.37
N ILE A 275 3.44 -22.25 2.67
CA ILE A 275 3.51 -22.08 1.22
C ILE A 275 4.29 -20.81 0.88
N ASP A 276 5.29 -20.93 0.02
CA ASP A 276 6.05 -19.81 -0.55
C ASP A 276 5.65 -19.58 -2.01
N LEU A 277 4.74 -18.61 -2.23
CA LEU A 277 4.28 -18.26 -3.56
C LEU A 277 5.36 -17.56 -4.40
N GLY A 278 6.29 -16.84 -3.76
CA GLY A 278 7.43 -16.24 -4.47
C GLY A 278 8.30 -17.30 -5.14
N ALA A 279 8.67 -18.35 -4.39
CA ALA A 279 9.40 -19.48 -4.92
C ALA A 279 8.59 -20.24 -5.99
N ALA A 280 7.29 -20.46 -5.76
CA ALA A 280 6.42 -21.13 -6.73
C ALA A 280 6.30 -20.34 -8.05
N ALA A 281 6.15 -19.01 -8.00
CA ALA A 281 6.07 -18.16 -9.17
C ALA A 281 7.41 -18.07 -9.92
N ALA A 282 8.54 -18.10 -9.21
CA ALA A 282 9.87 -18.05 -9.82
C ALA A 282 10.12 -19.24 -10.77
N LEU A 283 9.60 -20.41 -10.45
CA LEU A 283 9.67 -21.61 -11.32
C LEU A 283 8.90 -21.41 -12.66
N LEU A 284 7.99 -20.44 -12.71
CA LEU A 284 7.22 -20.09 -13.90
C LEU A 284 7.66 -18.74 -14.52
N GLY A 285 8.87 -18.28 -14.17
CA GLY A 285 9.46 -17.06 -14.71
C GLY A 285 8.92 -15.76 -14.11
N GLY A 286 8.30 -15.85 -12.92
CA GLY A 286 7.80 -14.72 -12.15
C GLY A 286 8.54 -14.49 -10.84
N GLY A 287 7.82 -13.98 -9.84
CA GLY A 287 8.35 -13.72 -8.50
C GLY A 287 7.33 -13.04 -7.60
N GLY A 288 7.80 -12.60 -6.45
CA GLY A 288 6.99 -11.89 -5.45
C GLY A 288 7.36 -12.29 -4.03
N HIS A 289 6.43 -12.04 -3.12
CA HIS A 289 6.59 -12.37 -1.71
C HIS A 289 5.97 -13.72 -1.38
N LYS A 290 6.34 -14.28 -0.22
CA LYS A 290 5.83 -15.56 0.28
C LYS A 290 4.30 -15.69 0.21
N LYS A 291 3.55 -14.63 0.50
CA LYS A 291 2.07 -14.60 0.55
C LYS A 291 1.41 -14.06 -0.72
N ALA A 292 2.14 -13.37 -1.58
CA ALA A 292 1.64 -12.72 -2.77
C ALA A 292 2.71 -12.72 -3.87
N ALA A 293 2.42 -13.36 -4.98
CA ALA A 293 3.33 -13.48 -6.11
C ALA A 293 2.58 -13.44 -7.44
N GLY A 294 3.31 -13.40 -8.54
CA GLY A 294 2.71 -13.44 -9.85
C GLY A 294 3.73 -13.66 -10.95
N PHE A 295 3.24 -13.97 -12.14
CA PHE A 295 4.04 -14.16 -13.34
C PHE A 295 3.24 -13.85 -14.60
N LYS A 296 3.92 -13.81 -15.74
CA LYS A 296 3.32 -13.57 -17.06
C LYS A 296 3.70 -14.70 -17.99
N ILE A 297 2.77 -15.12 -18.83
CA ILE A 297 3.00 -16.11 -19.87
C ILE A 297 2.66 -15.48 -21.22
N MET A 298 3.59 -15.58 -22.16
CA MET A 298 3.40 -15.13 -23.53
C MET A 298 2.88 -16.28 -24.41
N ASN A 299 2.16 -15.94 -25.49
CA ASN A 299 1.61 -16.89 -26.47
C ASN A 299 0.73 -17.98 -25.83
N SER A 300 -0.17 -17.55 -24.90
CA SER A 300 -1.05 -18.44 -24.15
C SER A 300 -2.43 -17.82 -23.95
N ASN A 301 -3.37 -18.61 -23.47
CA ASN A 301 -4.72 -18.18 -23.09
C ASN A 301 -5.06 -18.62 -21.67
N ALA A 302 -6.17 -18.13 -21.13
CA ALA A 302 -6.58 -18.41 -19.76
C ALA A 302 -6.76 -19.92 -19.49
N GLU A 303 -7.36 -20.68 -20.42
CA GLU A 303 -7.60 -22.12 -20.24
C GLU A 303 -6.29 -22.92 -20.12
N ALA A 304 -5.30 -22.64 -20.99
CA ALA A 304 -4.00 -23.30 -20.96
C ALA A 304 -3.25 -22.99 -19.65
N VAL A 305 -3.34 -21.72 -19.18
CA VAL A 305 -2.68 -21.29 -17.94
C VAL A 305 -3.36 -21.89 -16.70
N VAL A 306 -4.68 -22.04 -16.70
CA VAL A 306 -5.39 -22.76 -15.62
C VAL A 306 -4.88 -24.21 -15.52
N LYS A 307 -4.76 -24.93 -16.63
CA LYS A 307 -4.21 -26.31 -16.64
C LYS A 307 -2.79 -26.37 -16.10
N LEU A 308 -1.93 -25.43 -16.53
CA LEU A 308 -0.55 -25.29 -16.03
C LEU A 308 -0.51 -25.07 -14.50
N LEU A 309 -1.37 -24.19 -13.99
CA LEU A 309 -1.45 -23.92 -12.56
C LEU A 309 -1.87 -25.15 -11.75
N VAL A 310 -2.86 -25.89 -12.22
CA VAL A 310 -3.31 -27.13 -11.56
C VAL A 310 -2.17 -28.15 -11.51
N GLU A 311 -1.45 -28.36 -12.63
CA GLU A 311 -0.31 -29.26 -12.67
C GLU A 311 0.84 -28.77 -11.75
N HIS A 312 1.14 -27.48 -11.78
CA HIS A 312 2.22 -26.90 -10.97
C HIS A 312 1.93 -27.05 -9.46
N PHE A 313 0.72 -26.64 -9.04
CA PHE A 313 0.35 -26.71 -7.63
C PHE A 313 0.03 -28.11 -7.12
N SER A 314 -0.26 -29.10 -7.99
CA SER A 314 -0.37 -30.51 -7.56
C SER A 314 0.92 -31.06 -6.93
N LYS A 315 2.07 -30.45 -7.22
CA LYS A 315 3.38 -30.81 -6.66
C LYS A 315 3.70 -30.08 -5.35
N ILE A 316 2.92 -29.05 -5.01
CA ILE A 316 3.14 -28.16 -3.86
C ILE A 316 2.07 -28.40 -2.78
N LEU A 317 0.82 -28.59 -3.19
CA LEU A 317 -0.34 -28.80 -2.32
C LEU A 317 -0.61 -30.30 -2.15
N VAL A 318 0.27 -30.97 -1.43
CA VAL A 318 0.15 -32.44 -1.16
C VAL A 318 -0.67 -32.69 0.09
#